data_6ade8c0e24a24be3d834815141cdbc6c
#
_entry.id   6ade8c0e24a24be3d834815141cdbc6c
#
_cell.length_a   1.000
_cell.length_b   1.000
_cell.length_c   1.000
_cell.angle_alpha   90.00
_cell.angle_beta   90.00
_cell.angle_gamma   90.00
#
_symmetry.space_group_name_H-M   'P 1'
#
loop_
_entity.id
_entity.type
_entity.pdbx_description
1 polymer ?
#
loop_
_entity_poly.entity_id
_entity_poly.type
_entity_poly.pdbx_seq_one_letter_code
_entity_poly.pdbx_strand_id
1 'polypeptide(L)'
;DWDRSVAALGEFDTAWRRAGRIKGGKDGNPCAFAASELRARAKKQIESLRTDFLLCTGEEYAADRRRAAPLVAALVRVTQQFADACFAAKCEEKLLDYADFEHLTLELLLTPDNQRTPLCRTVSSHYSAVLVDEYQDTNALQDAIYFALARSEGDNLFFVGDIKQSIYRFRQADPQVFVDKQQRWQAYPQPAPQPASLALDANFRSAPGVIAGINYLFEVFFSQGLGGVAYGDGPRLVVGSKTTDYRGFCEVDVIDGAGAEGDAAAIAARIREMMAEGFVVRDKTGQRPCRYDDFCILLRGRGDFAVYEAPRFEQNGVLCGPYLDNRIGCVTLLLMMEQL
;
A
#
# COMPACT_ATOMS: atom_id res chain seq x y z
N ASP A 1 -18.26 24.96 20.03
CA ASP A 1 -17.87 24.98 21.43
C ASP A 1 -18.05 23.58 22.01
N TRP A 2 -16.94 22.96 22.45
CA TRP A 2 -16.87 21.57 22.93
C TRP A 2 -17.80 21.32 24.13
N ASP A 3 -17.69 22.15 25.16
CA ASP A 3 -18.47 21.99 26.40
C ASP A 3 -19.97 22.13 26.16
N ARG A 4 -20.35 22.99 25.24
CA ARG A 4 -21.74 23.13 24.81
C ARG A 4 -22.26 21.90 24.09
N SER A 5 -21.39 21.23 23.29
CA SER A 5 -21.76 20.00 22.62
C SER A 5 -21.89 18.82 23.60
N VAL A 6 -20.99 18.71 24.58
CA VAL A 6 -21.05 17.72 25.66
C VAL A 6 -22.33 17.89 26.49
N ALA A 7 -22.65 19.13 26.89
CA ALA A 7 -23.87 19.44 27.63
C ALA A 7 -25.14 19.12 26.82
N ALA A 8 -25.19 19.47 25.54
CA ALA A 8 -26.32 19.20 24.65
C ALA A 8 -26.55 17.68 24.47
N LEU A 9 -25.47 16.87 24.42
CA LEU A 9 -25.59 15.42 24.37
C LEU A 9 -26.06 14.80 25.69
N GLY A 10 -25.68 15.38 26.82
CA GLY A 10 -26.22 14.98 28.14
C GLY A 10 -27.73 15.21 28.26
N GLU A 11 -28.21 16.34 27.75
CA GLU A 11 -29.63 16.69 27.72
C GLU A 11 -30.44 15.89 26.69
N PHE A 12 -29.79 15.36 25.67
CA PHE A 12 -30.44 14.64 24.58
C PHE A 12 -31.22 13.41 25.04
N ASP A 13 -30.71 12.66 26.01
CA ASP A 13 -31.42 11.48 26.56
C ASP A 13 -32.74 11.84 27.21
N THR A 14 -32.83 13.03 27.82
CA THR A 14 -34.06 13.55 28.43
C THR A 14 -35.01 14.15 27.40
N ALA A 15 -34.47 14.71 26.31
CA ALA A 15 -35.24 15.34 25.23
C ALA A 15 -35.76 14.31 24.21
N TRP A 16 -35.21 13.06 24.17
CA TRP A 16 -35.63 12.05 23.23
C TRP A 16 -37.02 11.46 23.58
N ARG A 17 -38.04 12.20 23.22
CA ARG A 17 -39.44 11.81 23.48
C ARG A 17 -39.82 10.58 22.62
N ARG A 18 -40.58 9.66 23.21
CA ARG A 18 -41.22 8.58 22.45
C ARG A 18 -42.16 9.17 21.40
N ALA A 19 -41.99 8.77 20.15
CA ALA A 19 -42.98 9.12 19.12
C ALA A 19 -44.36 8.53 19.52
N GLY A 20 -45.43 9.29 19.32
CA GLY A 20 -46.77 8.79 19.52
C GLY A 20 -47.01 7.52 18.70
N ARG A 21 -47.89 6.64 19.21
CA ARG A 21 -48.30 5.41 18.48
C ARG A 21 -48.91 5.82 17.14
N ILE A 22 -48.34 5.32 16.05
CA ILE A 22 -48.94 5.46 14.72
C ILE A 22 -50.04 4.39 14.60
N LYS A 23 -51.24 4.80 14.22
CA LYS A 23 -52.35 3.89 13.96
C LYS A 23 -51.95 2.87 12.87
N GLY A 24 -52.11 1.57 13.14
CA GLY A 24 -51.79 0.48 12.22
C GLY A 24 -50.55 -0.36 12.56
N GLY A 25 -49.82 -0.02 13.62
CA GLY A 25 -48.63 -0.79 14.05
C GLY A 25 -47.47 -0.70 13.07
N LYS A 26 -46.34 -1.37 13.40
CA LYS A 26 -45.14 -1.41 12.56
C LYS A 26 -45.39 -2.19 11.27
N ASP A 27 -46.18 -3.23 11.30
CA ASP A 27 -46.33 -4.21 10.22
C ASP A 27 -47.34 -3.77 9.13
N GLY A 28 -48.14 -2.74 9.38
CA GLY A 28 -49.17 -2.26 8.46
C GLY A 28 -48.88 -0.93 7.78
N ASN A 29 -47.77 -0.27 8.12
CA ASN A 29 -47.43 1.05 7.56
C ASN A 29 -45.95 1.17 7.24
N PRO A 30 -45.55 1.17 5.95
CA PRO A 30 -44.16 1.27 5.52
C PRO A 30 -43.44 2.55 6.03
N CYS A 31 -44.16 3.65 6.15
CA CYS A 31 -43.60 4.89 6.67
C CYS A 31 -43.27 4.80 8.16
N ALA A 32 -44.07 4.07 8.95
CA ALA A 32 -43.82 3.84 10.37
C ALA A 32 -42.57 2.95 10.58
N PHE A 33 -42.38 1.96 9.73
CA PHE A 33 -41.19 1.11 9.74
C PHE A 33 -39.93 1.94 9.40
N ALA A 34 -39.93 2.67 8.29
CA ALA A 34 -38.84 3.51 7.87
C ALA A 34 -38.46 4.59 8.94
N ALA A 35 -39.48 5.24 9.54
CA ALA A 35 -39.25 6.22 10.61
C ALA A 35 -38.65 5.56 11.87
N SER A 36 -39.03 4.33 12.20
CA SER A 36 -38.45 3.57 13.31
C SER A 36 -36.99 3.20 13.06
N GLU A 37 -36.63 2.79 11.84
CA GLU A 37 -35.27 2.49 11.43
C GLU A 37 -34.38 3.73 11.46
N LEU A 38 -34.83 4.83 10.85
CA LEU A 38 -34.10 6.10 10.87
C LEU A 38 -33.85 6.59 12.30
N ARG A 39 -34.85 6.44 13.16
CA ARG A 39 -34.71 6.80 14.57
C ARG A 39 -33.68 5.92 15.30
N ALA A 40 -33.69 4.61 15.05
CA ALA A 40 -32.72 3.67 15.63
C ALA A 40 -31.29 3.99 15.17
N ARG A 41 -31.11 4.28 13.88
CA ARG A 41 -29.82 4.70 13.31
C ARG A 41 -29.33 6.01 13.91
N ALA A 42 -30.19 7.03 13.98
CA ALA A 42 -29.85 8.30 14.59
C ALA A 42 -29.44 8.14 16.06
N LYS A 43 -30.19 7.33 16.83
CA LYS A 43 -29.84 7.03 18.22
C LYS A 43 -28.47 6.37 18.34
N LYS A 44 -28.17 5.37 17.51
CA LYS A 44 -26.88 4.70 17.49
C LYS A 44 -25.74 5.64 17.14
N GLN A 45 -25.93 6.55 16.16
CA GLN A 45 -24.91 7.54 15.79
C GLN A 45 -24.65 8.54 16.92
N ILE A 46 -25.69 9.00 17.61
CA ILE A 46 -25.52 9.92 18.75
C ILE A 46 -24.83 9.21 19.93
N GLU A 47 -25.15 7.95 20.16
CA GLU A 47 -24.49 7.13 21.18
C GLU A 47 -23.02 6.92 20.88
N SER A 48 -22.65 6.65 19.61
CA SER A 48 -21.27 6.59 19.15
C SER A 48 -20.54 7.92 19.31
N LEU A 49 -21.16 9.05 18.95
CA LEU A 49 -20.57 10.38 19.19
C LEU A 49 -20.29 10.63 20.68
N ARG A 50 -21.19 10.19 21.56
CA ARG A 50 -21.03 10.33 22.99
C ARG A 50 -19.93 9.44 23.56
N THR A 51 -19.84 8.18 23.11
CA THR A 51 -18.86 7.22 23.62
C THR A 51 -17.48 7.37 23.01
N ASP A 52 -17.40 7.86 21.78
CA ASP A 52 -16.14 7.85 21.03
C ASP A 52 -15.47 9.22 21.00
N PHE A 53 -16.25 10.32 21.10
CA PHE A 53 -15.70 11.66 20.90
C PHE A 53 -15.99 12.64 22.05
N LEU A 54 -17.20 12.67 22.63
CA LEU A 54 -17.61 13.70 23.58
C LEU A 54 -17.72 13.12 25.00
N LEU A 55 -16.61 12.55 25.49
CA LEU A 55 -16.53 11.84 26.77
C LEU A 55 -16.45 12.75 27.99
N CYS A 56 -15.92 13.96 27.84
CA CYS A 56 -15.65 14.84 28.97
C CYS A 56 -15.70 16.32 28.57
N THR A 57 -15.83 17.19 29.54
CA THR A 57 -15.72 18.63 29.35
C THR A 57 -14.29 19.05 28.98
N GLY A 58 -14.11 20.27 28.46
CA GLY A 58 -12.78 20.82 28.15
C GLY A 58 -11.91 20.94 29.39
N GLU A 59 -12.47 21.21 30.55
CA GLU A 59 -11.75 21.30 31.82
C GLU A 59 -11.28 19.91 32.31
N GLU A 60 -12.13 18.90 32.26
CA GLU A 60 -11.78 17.51 32.56
C GLU A 60 -10.69 17.00 31.62
N TYR A 61 -10.81 17.26 30.31
CA TYR A 61 -9.78 16.92 29.32
C TYR A 61 -8.43 17.60 29.64
N ALA A 62 -8.46 18.88 30.00
CA ALA A 62 -7.25 19.60 30.37
C ALA A 62 -6.63 19.05 31.67
N ALA A 63 -7.44 18.61 32.62
CA ALA A 63 -6.98 17.96 33.84
C ALA A 63 -6.33 16.61 33.54
N ASP A 64 -6.95 15.79 32.71
CA ASP A 64 -6.40 14.48 32.31
C ASP A 64 -5.12 14.62 31.50
N ARG A 65 -5.05 15.60 30.60
CA ARG A 65 -3.78 15.92 29.92
C ARG A 65 -2.66 16.29 30.89
N ARG A 66 -2.96 17.12 31.91
CA ARG A 66 -1.95 17.46 32.94
C ARG A 66 -1.48 16.24 33.72
N ARG A 67 -2.39 15.30 34.01
CA ARG A 67 -2.02 14.02 34.69
C ARG A 67 -1.20 13.10 33.79
N ALA A 68 -1.56 13.00 32.51
CA ALA A 68 -0.88 12.15 31.54
C ALA A 68 0.48 12.71 31.10
N ALA A 69 0.65 14.06 31.10
CA ALA A 69 1.85 14.71 30.58
C ALA A 69 3.18 14.16 31.15
N PRO A 70 3.35 13.95 32.48
CA PRO A 70 4.61 13.41 33.01
C PRO A 70 4.87 11.97 32.57
N LEU A 71 3.82 11.16 32.41
CA LEU A 71 3.94 9.77 31.92
C LEU A 71 4.35 9.75 30.44
N VAL A 72 3.70 10.58 29.62
CA VAL A 72 4.05 10.73 28.21
C VAL A 72 5.49 11.26 28.07
N ALA A 73 5.88 12.26 28.84
CA ALA A 73 7.24 12.77 28.84
C ALA A 73 8.28 11.72 29.29
N ALA A 74 7.93 10.87 30.26
CA ALA A 74 8.79 9.76 30.66
C ALA A 74 8.92 8.72 29.55
N LEU A 75 7.81 8.36 28.88
CA LEU A 75 7.80 7.43 27.75
C LEU A 75 8.69 7.96 26.61
N VAL A 76 8.53 9.23 26.24
CA VAL A 76 9.36 9.87 25.18
C VAL A 76 10.84 9.80 25.55
N ARG A 77 11.21 10.11 26.80
CA ARG A 77 12.63 10.01 27.24
C ARG A 77 13.15 8.59 27.14
N VAL A 78 12.39 7.60 27.62
CA VAL A 78 12.82 6.19 27.56
C VAL A 78 12.97 5.72 26.13
N THR A 79 12.03 6.10 25.25
CA THR A 79 12.10 5.77 23.83
C THR A 79 13.35 6.38 23.18
N GLN A 80 13.66 7.63 23.53
CA GLN A 80 14.84 8.32 23.01
C GLN A 80 16.15 7.68 23.51
N GLN A 81 16.24 7.39 24.81
CA GLN A 81 17.38 6.68 25.38
C GLN A 81 17.59 5.29 24.78
N PHE A 82 16.48 4.58 24.50
CA PHE A 82 16.55 3.29 23.82
C PHE A 82 17.05 3.43 22.38
N ALA A 83 16.55 4.41 21.63
CA ALA A 83 17.01 4.67 20.27
C ALA A 83 18.50 5.00 20.21
N ASP A 84 18.97 5.89 21.11
CA ASP A 84 20.37 6.29 21.22
C ASP A 84 21.27 5.08 21.57
N ALA A 85 20.85 4.27 22.55
CA ALA A 85 21.60 3.07 22.95
C ALA A 85 21.63 2.01 21.85
N CYS A 86 20.52 1.83 21.13
CA CYS A 86 20.43 0.91 20.00
C CYS A 86 21.36 1.33 18.86
N PHE A 87 21.37 2.63 18.52
CA PHE A 87 22.27 3.17 17.51
C PHE A 87 23.74 3.06 17.90
N ALA A 88 24.08 3.35 19.17
CA ALA A 88 25.45 3.16 19.69
C ALA A 88 25.90 1.70 19.57
N ALA A 89 25.04 0.74 19.97
CA ALA A 89 25.35 -0.68 19.83
C ALA A 89 25.54 -1.10 18.37
N LYS A 90 24.71 -0.63 17.44
CA LYS A 90 24.90 -0.85 16.00
C LYS A 90 26.24 -0.31 15.51
N CYS A 91 26.65 0.88 15.97
CA CYS A 91 27.94 1.46 15.62
C CYS A 91 29.12 0.62 16.14
N GLU A 92 29.05 0.09 17.37
CA GLU A 92 30.06 -0.80 17.94
C GLU A 92 30.21 -2.10 17.14
N GLU A 93 29.07 -2.67 16.73
CA GLU A 93 29.02 -3.89 15.90
C GLU A 93 29.27 -3.62 14.40
N LYS A 94 29.42 -2.34 14.00
CA LYS A 94 29.53 -1.91 12.59
C LYS A 94 28.38 -2.38 11.72
N LEU A 95 27.16 -2.34 12.26
CA LEU A 95 25.93 -2.73 11.60
C LEU A 95 25.04 -1.51 11.35
N LEU A 96 24.35 -1.50 10.24
CA LEU A 96 23.28 -0.56 9.94
C LEU A 96 22.08 -1.35 9.42
N ASP A 97 20.88 -0.96 9.82
CA ASP A 97 19.65 -1.46 9.19
C ASP A 97 19.18 -0.55 8.05
N TYR A 98 18.13 -0.96 7.34
CA TYR A 98 17.62 -0.19 6.20
C TYR A 98 17.12 1.20 6.59
N ALA A 99 16.53 1.36 7.78
CA ALA A 99 16.07 2.66 8.25
C ALA A 99 17.24 3.59 8.56
N ASP A 100 18.34 3.05 9.11
CA ASP A 100 19.55 3.84 9.34
C ASP A 100 20.10 4.42 8.02
N PHE A 101 20.09 3.66 6.93
CA PHE A 101 20.54 4.16 5.63
C PHE A 101 19.72 5.35 5.16
N GLU A 102 18.40 5.31 5.30
CA GLU A 102 17.53 6.41 4.89
C GLU A 102 17.76 7.66 5.75
N HIS A 103 17.81 7.50 7.08
CA HIS A 103 18.01 8.60 8.02
C HIS A 103 19.39 9.24 7.85
N LEU A 104 20.45 8.45 7.86
CA LEU A 104 21.82 8.94 7.70
C LEU A 104 22.03 9.61 6.33
N THR A 105 21.41 9.07 5.27
CA THR A 105 21.44 9.70 3.96
C THR A 105 20.81 11.09 4.00
N LEU A 106 19.66 11.25 4.65
CA LEU A 106 19.03 12.56 4.80
C LEU A 106 19.89 13.53 5.61
N GLU A 107 20.50 13.09 6.71
CA GLU A 107 21.41 13.92 7.52
C GLU A 107 22.64 14.37 6.74
N LEU A 108 23.14 13.55 5.81
CA LEU A 108 24.24 13.92 4.93
C LEU A 108 23.81 14.93 3.85
N LEU A 109 22.58 14.79 3.34
CA LEU A 109 22.08 15.58 2.23
C LEU A 109 21.43 16.90 2.67
N LEU A 110 20.78 16.93 3.83
CA LEU A 110 20.00 18.07 4.32
C LEU A 110 20.48 18.51 5.72
N THR A 111 20.49 19.82 5.94
CA THR A 111 20.65 20.38 7.28
C THR A 111 19.36 20.23 8.10
N PRO A 112 19.38 20.43 9.44
CA PRO A 112 18.17 20.45 10.27
C PRO A 112 17.09 21.44 9.79
N ASP A 113 17.49 22.50 9.09
CA ASP A 113 16.58 23.49 8.49
C ASP A 113 16.13 23.11 7.07
N ASN A 114 16.28 21.83 6.67
CA ASN A 114 15.95 21.30 5.34
C ASN A 114 16.67 22.00 4.17
N GLN A 115 17.86 22.56 4.42
CA GLN A 115 18.68 23.14 3.36
C GLN A 115 19.67 22.12 2.83
N ARG A 116 19.92 22.13 1.52
CA ARG A 116 20.88 21.22 0.90
C ARG A 116 22.30 21.50 1.37
N THR A 117 22.99 20.48 1.84
CA THR A 117 24.40 20.54 2.23
C THR A 117 25.30 20.76 1.00
N PRO A 118 26.57 21.17 1.18
CA PRO A 118 27.53 21.18 0.08
C PRO A 118 27.70 19.80 -0.56
N LEU A 119 27.69 18.73 0.22
CA LEU A 119 27.74 17.35 -0.27
C LEU A 119 26.54 17.04 -1.17
N CYS A 120 25.33 17.39 -0.74
CA CYS A 120 24.11 17.22 -1.53
C CYS A 120 24.24 17.90 -2.90
N ARG A 121 24.71 19.15 -2.94
CA ARG A 121 24.93 19.89 -4.19
C ARG A 121 25.95 19.21 -5.11
N THR A 122 27.03 18.69 -4.53
CA THR A 122 28.04 17.95 -5.28
C THR A 122 27.44 16.68 -5.87
N VAL A 123 26.78 15.86 -5.04
CA VAL A 123 26.18 14.60 -5.49
C VAL A 123 25.09 14.84 -6.54
N SER A 124 24.18 15.78 -6.31
CA SER A 124 23.10 16.07 -7.25
C SER A 124 23.60 16.57 -8.60
N SER A 125 24.75 17.27 -8.64
CA SER A 125 25.35 17.76 -9.89
C SER A 125 25.84 16.65 -10.82
N HIS A 126 26.07 15.44 -10.30
CA HIS A 126 26.47 14.29 -11.10
C HIS A 126 25.31 13.65 -11.88
N TYR A 127 24.07 13.93 -11.51
CA TYR A 127 22.90 13.33 -12.12
C TYR A 127 22.15 14.28 -13.04
N SER A 128 22.03 13.91 -14.30
CA SER A 128 21.19 14.64 -15.26
C SER A 128 19.70 14.38 -15.05
N ALA A 129 19.34 13.19 -14.55
CA ALA A 129 17.98 12.79 -14.24
C ALA A 129 17.95 11.86 -13.02
N VAL A 130 16.88 11.93 -12.23
CA VAL A 130 16.55 11.01 -11.14
C VAL A 130 15.26 10.29 -11.55
N LEU A 131 15.38 9.00 -11.84
CA LEU A 131 14.28 8.15 -12.30
C LEU A 131 13.93 7.15 -11.20
N VAL A 132 12.68 7.12 -10.76
CA VAL A 132 12.20 6.23 -9.71
C VAL A 132 11.08 5.38 -10.26
N ASP A 133 11.26 4.07 -10.22
CA ASP A 133 10.25 3.08 -10.54
C ASP A 133 9.55 2.58 -9.27
N GLU A 134 8.37 1.95 -9.41
CA GLU A 134 7.56 1.45 -8.30
C GLU A 134 7.32 2.52 -7.21
N TYR A 135 7.07 3.76 -7.63
CA TYR A 135 7.00 4.90 -6.73
C TYR A 135 5.89 4.80 -5.68
N GLN A 136 4.86 3.96 -5.89
CA GLN A 136 3.81 3.66 -4.92
C GLN A 136 4.33 2.98 -3.64
N ASP A 137 5.54 2.41 -3.69
CA ASP A 137 6.18 1.73 -2.55
C ASP A 137 7.18 2.62 -1.81
N THR A 138 7.24 3.90 -2.18
CA THR A 138 8.10 4.91 -1.56
C THR A 138 7.55 5.36 -0.21
N ASN A 139 8.44 5.56 0.77
CA ASN A 139 8.13 6.22 2.03
C ASN A 139 8.50 7.71 2.00
N ALA A 140 8.11 8.45 3.04
CA ALA A 140 8.36 9.90 3.11
C ALA A 140 9.87 10.25 3.18
N LEU A 141 10.72 9.39 3.76
CA LEU A 141 12.17 9.63 3.83
C LEU A 141 12.81 9.46 2.45
N GLN A 142 12.44 8.40 1.74
CA GLN A 142 12.89 8.16 0.36
C GLN A 142 12.46 9.29 -0.57
N ASP A 143 11.21 9.75 -0.45
CA ASP A 143 10.73 10.92 -1.21
C ASP A 143 11.58 12.16 -0.95
N ALA A 144 11.89 12.45 0.31
CA ALA A 144 12.76 13.57 0.68
C ALA A 144 14.18 13.42 0.09
N ILE A 145 14.74 12.20 0.04
CA ILE A 145 16.02 11.92 -0.58
C ILE A 145 15.97 12.21 -2.09
N TYR A 146 14.92 11.76 -2.80
CA TYR A 146 14.78 12.02 -4.24
C TYR A 146 14.72 13.51 -4.54
N PHE A 147 13.93 14.26 -3.74
CA PHE A 147 13.86 15.71 -3.90
C PHE A 147 15.14 16.43 -3.48
N ALA A 148 15.89 15.93 -2.50
CA ALA A 148 17.20 16.47 -2.16
C ALA A 148 18.20 16.33 -3.31
N LEU A 149 18.17 15.20 -4.02
CA LEU A 149 19.06 14.91 -5.15
C LEU A 149 18.62 15.57 -6.47
N ALA A 150 17.40 16.08 -6.54
CA ALA A 150 16.91 16.79 -7.72
C ALA A 150 17.66 18.08 -7.95
N ARG A 151 17.55 18.69 -9.13
CA ARG A 151 17.93 20.08 -9.34
C ARG A 151 17.02 21.01 -8.54
N SER A 152 17.43 22.27 -8.38
CA SER A 152 16.68 23.25 -7.58
C SER A 152 15.21 23.38 -7.99
N GLU A 153 14.93 23.28 -9.29
CA GLU A 153 13.58 23.37 -9.86
C GLU A 153 12.84 22.02 -9.88
N GLY A 154 13.51 20.90 -9.54
CA GLY A 154 12.93 19.56 -9.61
C GLY A 154 12.64 19.07 -11.04
N ASP A 155 13.18 19.74 -12.05
CA ASP A 155 12.94 19.51 -13.48
C ASP A 155 13.57 18.22 -14.03
N ASN A 156 14.34 17.52 -13.22
CA ASN A 156 15.01 16.27 -13.56
C ASN A 156 14.46 15.04 -12.81
N LEU A 157 13.31 15.18 -12.13
CA LEU A 157 12.64 14.06 -11.47
C LEU A 157 11.64 13.39 -12.41
N PHE A 158 11.62 12.08 -12.41
CA PHE A 158 10.66 11.28 -13.15
C PHE A 158 10.24 10.06 -12.32
N PHE A 159 8.97 9.98 -11.96
CA PHE A 159 8.41 8.94 -11.15
C PHE A 159 7.46 8.06 -11.95
N VAL A 160 7.59 6.75 -11.81
CA VAL A 160 6.69 5.76 -12.40
C VAL A 160 6.13 4.88 -11.29
N GLY A 161 4.85 4.59 -11.35
CA GLY A 161 4.23 3.72 -10.37
C GLY A 161 2.74 3.50 -10.66
N ASP A 162 2.16 2.59 -9.93
CA ASP A 162 0.73 2.31 -9.95
C ASP A 162 0.22 2.16 -8.52
N ILE A 163 -0.55 3.13 -8.06
CA ILE A 163 -1.09 3.16 -6.70
C ILE A 163 -1.88 1.89 -6.34
N LYS A 164 -2.51 1.26 -7.32
CA LYS A 164 -3.28 0.02 -7.14
C LYS A 164 -2.39 -1.20 -6.82
N GLN A 165 -1.08 -1.09 -7.06
CA GLN A 165 -0.07 -2.13 -6.79
C GLN A 165 0.66 -1.91 -5.47
N SER A 166 0.31 -0.90 -4.69
CA SER A 166 0.94 -0.65 -3.39
C SER A 166 0.56 -1.74 -2.39
N ILE A 167 1.50 -2.64 -2.10
CA ILE A 167 1.33 -3.77 -1.17
C ILE A 167 2.34 -3.76 -0.02
N TYR A 168 3.26 -2.78 0.03
CA TYR A 168 4.36 -2.72 0.99
C TYR A 168 4.14 -1.76 2.16
N ARG A 169 2.87 -1.45 2.50
CA ARG A 169 2.55 -0.63 3.66
C ARG A 169 3.14 -1.16 4.98
N PHE A 170 3.25 -2.49 5.12
CA PHE A 170 3.89 -3.14 6.25
C PHE A 170 5.42 -2.93 6.30
N ARG A 171 6.03 -2.42 5.23
CA ARG A 171 7.42 -1.95 5.14
C ARG A 171 7.53 -0.43 5.15
N GLN A 172 6.53 0.25 5.69
CA GLN A 172 6.46 1.71 5.81
C GLN A 172 6.28 2.46 4.47
N ALA A 173 5.97 1.77 3.36
CA ALA A 173 5.55 2.45 2.16
C ALA A 173 4.31 3.31 2.43
N ASP A 174 4.33 4.56 1.97
CA ASP A 174 3.23 5.50 2.12
C ASP A 174 2.65 5.88 0.74
N PRO A 175 1.62 5.15 0.29
CA PRO A 175 0.96 5.47 -0.98
C PRO A 175 0.43 6.89 -1.07
N GLN A 176 0.20 7.56 0.08
CA GLN A 176 -0.31 8.93 0.10
C GLN A 176 0.67 9.91 -0.54
N VAL A 177 1.98 9.65 -0.43
CA VAL A 177 3.03 10.44 -1.09
C VAL A 177 2.81 10.49 -2.61
N PHE A 178 2.40 9.37 -3.22
CA PHE A 178 2.09 9.31 -4.65
C PHE A 178 0.74 9.94 -4.99
N VAL A 179 -0.30 9.63 -4.21
CA VAL A 179 -1.65 10.20 -4.38
C VAL A 179 -1.62 11.72 -4.34
N ASP A 180 -0.91 12.29 -3.38
CA ASP A 180 -0.77 13.75 -3.23
C ASP A 180 -0.16 14.41 -4.47
N LYS A 181 0.86 13.78 -5.08
CA LYS A 181 1.46 14.28 -6.32
C LYS A 181 0.49 14.16 -7.49
N GLN A 182 -0.19 13.02 -7.61
CA GLN A 182 -1.18 12.80 -8.67
C GLN A 182 -2.34 13.79 -8.59
N GLN A 183 -2.77 14.18 -7.40
CA GLN A 183 -3.82 15.17 -7.22
C GLN A 183 -3.37 16.60 -7.48
N ARG A 184 -2.11 16.93 -7.15
CA ARG A 184 -1.57 18.29 -7.29
C ARG A 184 -1.05 18.56 -8.70
N TRP A 185 -0.49 17.57 -9.38
CA TRP A 185 0.10 17.72 -10.69
C TRP A 185 -0.98 17.59 -11.76
N GLN A 186 -0.97 18.55 -12.67
CA GLN A 186 -1.94 18.57 -13.74
C GLN A 186 -1.61 17.50 -14.80
N ALA A 187 -2.63 17.08 -15.57
CA ALA A 187 -2.41 16.11 -16.64
C ALA A 187 -1.53 16.70 -17.75
N TYR A 188 -0.62 15.90 -18.29
CA TYR A 188 0.16 16.26 -19.47
C TYR A 188 -0.74 16.34 -20.73
N PRO A 189 -0.52 17.26 -21.67
CA PRO A 189 0.58 18.23 -21.73
C PRO A 189 0.33 19.51 -20.92
N GLN A 190 1.41 19.99 -20.30
CA GLN A 190 1.45 21.22 -19.52
C GLN A 190 2.52 22.17 -20.07
N PRO A 191 2.33 23.50 -19.97
CA PRO A 191 3.42 24.44 -20.22
C PRO A 191 4.55 24.22 -19.18
N ALA A 192 5.77 24.00 -19.67
CA ALA A 192 6.93 23.95 -18.78
C ALA A 192 7.09 25.31 -18.05
N PRO A 193 7.59 25.36 -16.79
CA PRO A 193 8.24 24.29 -16.02
C PRO A 193 7.33 23.61 -14.97
N GLN A 194 6.05 23.50 -15.22
CA GLN A 194 5.11 22.89 -14.25
C GLN A 194 5.26 21.35 -14.24
N PRO A 195 5.22 20.71 -13.05
CA PRO A 195 5.17 19.25 -12.96
C PRO A 195 3.85 18.73 -13.56
N ALA A 196 3.93 17.59 -14.26
CA ALA A 196 2.78 17.00 -14.94
C ALA A 196 2.65 15.51 -14.63
N SER A 197 1.42 15.01 -14.62
CA SER A 197 1.11 13.59 -14.54
C SER A 197 0.69 13.04 -15.91
N LEU A 198 1.18 11.85 -16.26
CA LEU A 198 0.82 11.12 -17.47
C LEU A 198 0.27 9.75 -17.08
N ALA A 199 -0.95 9.45 -17.45
CA ALA A 199 -1.54 8.14 -17.24
C ALA A 199 -1.14 7.19 -18.37
N LEU A 200 -0.64 6.00 -18.00
CA LEU A 200 -0.38 4.87 -18.90
C LEU A 200 -1.38 3.78 -18.59
N ASP A 201 -2.40 3.65 -19.42
CA ASP A 201 -3.52 2.71 -19.25
C ASP A 201 -3.40 1.46 -20.12
N ALA A 202 -2.63 1.52 -21.21
CA ALA A 202 -2.46 0.43 -22.15
C ALA A 202 -1.56 -0.69 -21.60
N ASN A 203 -2.15 -1.87 -21.40
CA ASN A 203 -1.42 -3.06 -20.96
C ASN A 203 -1.07 -3.94 -22.18
N PHE A 204 0.22 -4.12 -22.43
CA PHE A 204 0.77 -4.91 -23.53
C PHE A 204 1.22 -6.31 -23.09
N ARG A 205 1.16 -6.60 -21.78
CA ARG A 205 1.65 -7.86 -21.17
C ARG A 205 0.56 -8.92 -21.10
N SER A 206 -0.61 -8.54 -20.60
CA SER A 206 -1.67 -9.47 -20.24
C SER A 206 -2.65 -9.71 -21.40
N ALA A 207 -3.23 -10.90 -21.45
CA ALA A 207 -4.26 -11.24 -22.42
C ALA A 207 -5.57 -10.46 -22.15
N PRO A 208 -6.37 -10.19 -23.17
CA PRO A 208 -7.60 -9.41 -23.03
C PRO A 208 -8.58 -9.92 -21.95
N GLY A 209 -8.75 -11.25 -21.85
CA GLY A 209 -9.63 -11.86 -20.85
C GLY A 209 -9.11 -11.66 -19.41
N VAL A 210 -7.79 -11.65 -19.22
CA VAL A 210 -7.17 -11.35 -17.93
C VAL A 210 -7.40 -9.88 -17.55
N ILE A 211 -7.21 -8.96 -18.50
CA ILE A 211 -7.47 -7.52 -18.28
C ILE A 211 -8.94 -7.28 -17.93
N ALA A 212 -9.87 -7.93 -18.63
CA ALA A 212 -11.29 -7.83 -18.34
C ALA A 212 -11.63 -8.35 -16.93
N GLY A 213 -11.06 -9.48 -16.53
CA GLY A 213 -11.23 -10.05 -15.19
C GLY A 213 -10.64 -9.15 -14.09
N ILE A 214 -9.45 -8.61 -14.30
CA ILE A 214 -8.82 -7.65 -13.38
C ILE A 214 -9.70 -6.42 -13.21
N ASN A 215 -10.11 -5.79 -14.30
CA ASN A 215 -10.98 -4.61 -14.26
C ASN A 215 -12.27 -4.89 -13.48
N TYR A 216 -12.92 -6.04 -13.75
CA TYR A 216 -14.15 -6.44 -13.06
C TYR A 216 -13.93 -6.62 -11.53
N LEU A 217 -12.90 -7.37 -11.14
CA LEU A 217 -12.63 -7.62 -9.73
C LEU A 217 -12.26 -6.33 -8.99
N PHE A 218 -11.43 -5.49 -9.59
CA PHE A 218 -11.03 -4.24 -8.97
C PHE A 218 -12.16 -3.21 -8.87
N GLU A 219 -13.09 -3.18 -9.83
CA GLU A 219 -14.30 -2.35 -9.71
C GLU A 219 -15.20 -2.77 -8.54
N VAL A 220 -15.28 -4.08 -8.28
CA VAL A 220 -16.11 -4.60 -7.20
C VAL A 220 -15.43 -4.41 -5.83
N PHE A 221 -14.12 -4.67 -5.72
CA PHE A 221 -13.44 -4.74 -4.43
C PHE A 221 -12.67 -3.47 -4.06
N PHE A 222 -12.17 -2.71 -5.04
CA PHE A 222 -11.37 -1.51 -4.76
C PHE A 222 -12.26 -0.30 -4.54
N SER A 223 -12.36 0.11 -3.28
CA SER A 223 -13.07 1.33 -2.87
C SER A 223 -12.18 2.15 -1.94
N GLN A 224 -12.51 3.41 -1.72
CA GLN A 224 -11.79 4.26 -0.75
C GLN A 224 -11.74 3.64 0.65
N GLY A 225 -12.78 2.92 1.07
CA GLY A 225 -12.82 2.25 2.36
C GLY A 225 -11.97 0.98 2.44
N LEU A 226 -11.73 0.29 1.33
CA LEU A 226 -11.01 -0.99 1.31
C LEU A 226 -9.59 -0.89 0.74
N GLY A 227 -9.34 0.04 -0.15
CA GLY A 227 -8.02 0.21 -0.80
C GLY A 227 -7.41 1.60 -0.65
N GLY A 228 -8.11 2.53 -0.01
CA GLY A 228 -7.69 3.93 0.09
C GLY A 228 -7.86 4.74 -1.20
N VAL A 229 -8.12 4.06 -2.33
CA VAL A 229 -8.35 4.65 -3.65
C VAL A 229 -9.47 3.87 -4.33
N ALA A 230 -10.43 4.55 -4.96
CA ALA A 230 -11.45 3.89 -5.77
C ALA A 230 -10.90 3.58 -7.16
N TYR A 231 -11.16 2.37 -7.66
CA TYR A 231 -10.67 1.95 -8.98
C TYR A 231 -11.17 2.86 -10.11
N GLY A 232 -12.39 3.37 -9.98
CA GLY A 232 -13.00 4.28 -10.97
C GLY A 232 -12.41 5.69 -11.01
N ASP A 233 -11.64 6.10 -10.01
CA ASP A 233 -10.99 7.41 -9.93
C ASP A 233 -9.67 7.47 -10.74
N GLY A 234 -9.20 6.33 -11.25
CA GLY A 234 -8.00 6.20 -12.06
C GLY A 234 -8.26 5.57 -13.44
N PRO A 235 -7.25 5.55 -14.31
CA PRO A 235 -7.40 4.92 -15.61
C PRO A 235 -7.59 3.41 -15.46
N ARG A 236 -8.63 2.88 -16.12
CA ARG A 236 -8.82 1.44 -16.28
C ARG A 236 -7.73 0.88 -17.18
N LEU A 237 -7.36 -0.39 -16.96
CA LEU A 237 -6.46 -1.08 -17.86
C LEU A 237 -7.13 -1.27 -19.22
N VAL A 238 -6.44 -0.86 -20.27
CA VAL A 238 -6.87 -1.02 -21.66
C VAL A 238 -5.98 -2.05 -22.35
N VAL A 239 -6.56 -2.88 -23.21
CA VAL A 239 -5.78 -3.85 -24.00
C VAL A 239 -4.90 -3.10 -24.99
N GLY A 240 -3.59 -3.11 -24.77
CA GLY A 240 -2.59 -2.46 -25.64
C GLY A 240 -2.09 -3.36 -26.77
N SER A 241 -2.28 -4.68 -26.65
CA SER A 241 -1.83 -5.63 -27.66
C SER A 241 -2.68 -5.57 -28.91
N LYS A 242 -2.03 -5.50 -30.08
CA LYS A 242 -2.69 -5.61 -31.38
C LYS A 242 -3.06 -7.05 -31.75
N THR A 243 -2.57 -8.04 -31.02
CA THR A 243 -2.82 -9.46 -31.28
C THR A 243 -4.00 -9.93 -30.45
N THR A 244 -5.10 -10.19 -31.11
CA THR A 244 -6.35 -10.70 -30.51
C THR A 244 -6.48 -12.22 -30.56
N ASP A 245 -5.48 -12.92 -31.09
CA ASP A 245 -5.51 -14.36 -31.34
C ASP A 245 -5.50 -15.22 -30.07
N TYR A 246 -5.04 -14.64 -28.96
CA TYR A 246 -5.03 -15.27 -27.65
C TYR A 246 -5.83 -14.41 -26.67
N ARG A 247 -7.04 -14.86 -26.33
CA ARG A 247 -7.94 -14.07 -25.45
C ARG A 247 -7.58 -14.18 -23.97
N GLY A 248 -7.03 -15.32 -23.53
CA GLY A 248 -6.87 -15.63 -22.12
C GLY A 248 -8.20 -15.67 -21.37
N PHE A 249 -8.18 -15.99 -20.11
CA PHE A 249 -9.35 -15.95 -19.24
C PHE A 249 -8.96 -15.62 -17.81
N CYS A 250 -9.93 -15.19 -17.02
CA CYS A 250 -9.87 -15.05 -15.57
C CYS A 250 -10.97 -15.94 -15.00
N GLU A 251 -10.62 -16.79 -14.06
CA GLU A 251 -11.50 -17.76 -13.40
C GLU A 251 -11.49 -17.48 -11.89
N VAL A 252 -12.63 -17.58 -11.27
CA VAL A 252 -12.77 -17.43 -9.82
C VAL A 252 -13.46 -18.67 -9.29
N ASP A 253 -12.70 -19.50 -8.59
CA ASP A 253 -13.21 -20.73 -7.96
C ASP A 253 -13.49 -20.48 -6.47
N VAL A 254 -14.65 -20.90 -6.02
CA VAL A 254 -15.04 -20.85 -4.61
C VAL A 254 -15.05 -22.27 -4.08
N ILE A 255 -14.15 -22.57 -3.13
CA ILE A 255 -14.01 -23.89 -2.53
C ILE A 255 -14.63 -23.84 -1.13
N ASP A 256 -15.69 -24.62 -0.91
CA ASP A 256 -16.43 -24.63 0.35
C ASP A 256 -15.78 -25.59 1.36
N GLY A 257 -15.43 -25.07 2.55
CA GLY A 257 -15.10 -25.85 3.75
C GLY A 257 -13.82 -26.68 3.74
N ALA A 258 -12.97 -26.54 2.73
CA ALA A 258 -11.84 -27.45 2.54
C ALA A 258 -10.55 -27.08 3.30
N GLY A 259 -10.42 -25.84 3.80
CA GLY A 259 -9.16 -25.35 4.40
C GLY A 259 -7.98 -25.41 3.45
N ALA A 260 -6.77 -25.17 3.94
CA ALA A 260 -5.56 -25.06 3.12
C ALA A 260 -5.23 -26.33 2.31
N GLU A 261 -5.48 -27.53 2.85
CA GLU A 261 -5.27 -28.79 2.13
C GLU A 261 -6.23 -28.94 0.95
N GLY A 262 -7.47 -28.52 1.13
CA GLY A 262 -8.49 -28.54 0.07
C GLY A 262 -8.18 -27.52 -1.03
N ASP A 263 -7.74 -26.32 -0.66
CA ASP A 263 -7.30 -25.30 -1.61
C ASP A 263 -6.12 -25.82 -2.45
N ALA A 264 -5.12 -26.42 -1.83
CA ALA A 264 -3.98 -27.03 -2.52
C ALA A 264 -4.40 -28.17 -3.47
N ALA A 265 -5.31 -29.03 -3.02
CA ALA A 265 -5.82 -30.13 -3.85
C ALA A 265 -6.60 -29.62 -5.07
N ALA A 266 -7.43 -28.59 -4.90
CA ALA A 266 -8.19 -27.98 -5.98
C ALA A 266 -7.27 -27.31 -7.01
N ILE A 267 -6.29 -26.54 -6.57
CA ILE A 267 -5.27 -25.90 -7.45
C ILE A 267 -4.52 -26.98 -8.23
N ALA A 268 -4.05 -28.04 -7.55
CA ALA A 268 -3.34 -29.14 -8.19
C ALA A 268 -4.22 -29.92 -9.19
N ALA A 269 -5.51 -30.08 -8.90
CA ALA A 269 -6.47 -30.71 -9.80
C ALA A 269 -6.65 -29.83 -11.07
N ARG A 270 -6.85 -28.51 -10.90
CA ARG A 270 -7.04 -27.57 -12.00
C ARG A 270 -5.80 -27.50 -12.92
N ILE A 271 -4.61 -27.45 -12.35
CA ILE A 271 -3.35 -27.48 -13.12
C ILE A 271 -3.25 -28.79 -13.95
N ARG A 272 -3.56 -29.94 -13.33
CA ARG A 272 -3.54 -31.24 -14.07
C ARG A 272 -4.56 -31.29 -15.19
N GLU A 273 -5.73 -30.73 -14.97
CA GLU A 273 -6.78 -30.63 -15.99
C GLU A 273 -6.29 -29.80 -17.19
N MET A 274 -5.78 -28.59 -16.94
CA MET A 274 -5.22 -27.72 -17.99
C MET A 274 -4.07 -28.38 -18.75
N MET A 275 -3.21 -29.13 -18.04
CA MET A 275 -2.15 -29.90 -18.68
C MET A 275 -2.70 -31.04 -19.57
N ALA A 276 -3.73 -31.75 -19.10
CA ALA A 276 -4.35 -32.84 -19.84
C ALA A 276 -5.11 -32.36 -21.09
N GLU A 277 -5.76 -31.19 -20.99
CA GLU A 277 -6.46 -30.54 -22.09
C GLU A 277 -5.51 -29.92 -23.13
N GLY A 278 -4.22 -29.84 -22.82
CA GLY A 278 -3.25 -29.16 -23.67
C GLY A 278 -3.48 -27.65 -23.75
N PHE A 279 -3.84 -27.04 -22.63
CA PHE A 279 -4.10 -25.60 -22.57
C PHE A 279 -2.96 -24.81 -23.22
N VAL A 280 -3.31 -23.88 -24.09
CA VAL A 280 -2.35 -23.16 -24.92
C VAL A 280 -1.91 -21.87 -24.21
N VAL A 281 -0.60 -21.71 -24.06
CA VAL A 281 0.04 -20.48 -23.61
C VAL A 281 0.79 -19.81 -24.76
N ARG A 282 1.04 -18.51 -24.61
CA ARG A 282 1.83 -17.74 -25.58
C ARG A 282 3.10 -17.23 -24.93
N ASP A 283 4.20 -17.46 -25.60
CA ASP A 283 5.51 -16.92 -25.23
C ASP A 283 6.16 -16.15 -26.40
N LYS A 284 7.43 -15.81 -26.29
CA LYS A 284 8.18 -15.10 -27.32
C LYS A 284 8.32 -15.89 -28.64
N THR A 285 8.14 -17.19 -28.59
CA THR A 285 8.29 -18.10 -29.75
C THR A 285 6.97 -18.39 -30.45
N GLY A 286 5.84 -18.05 -29.81
CA GLY A 286 4.51 -18.28 -30.37
C GLY A 286 3.56 -18.95 -29.36
N GLN A 287 2.59 -19.69 -29.89
CA GLN A 287 1.64 -20.47 -29.08
C GLN A 287 2.13 -21.90 -28.94
N ARG A 288 2.05 -22.44 -27.72
CA ARG A 288 2.39 -23.82 -27.39
C ARG A 288 1.52 -24.37 -26.26
N PRO A 289 1.41 -25.69 -26.10
CA PRO A 289 0.80 -26.28 -24.90
C PRO A 289 1.52 -25.82 -23.63
N CYS A 290 0.78 -25.65 -22.53
CA CYS A 290 1.33 -25.27 -21.25
C CYS A 290 2.24 -26.36 -20.67
N ARG A 291 3.15 -25.93 -19.81
CA ARG A 291 4.06 -26.77 -19.00
C ARG A 291 3.92 -26.38 -17.54
N TYR A 292 4.38 -27.22 -16.63
CA TYR A 292 4.35 -26.88 -15.20
C TYR A 292 5.07 -25.58 -14.86
N ASP A 293 6.10 -25.21 -15.62
CA ASP A 293 6.84 -23.95 -15.44
C ASP A 293 6.04 -22.69 -15.81
N ASP A 294 4.90 -22.84 -16.47
CA ASP A 294 4.04 -21.73 -16.86
C ASP A 294 3.05 -21.33 -15.73
N PHE A 295 2.95 -22.12 -14.67
CA PHE A 295 2.06 -21.87 -13.54
C PHE A 295 2.81 -21.20 -12.39
N CYS A 296 2.20 -20.15 -11.83
CA CYS A 296 2.70 -19.48 -10.64
C CYS A 296 1.56 -19.40 -9.61
N ILE A 297 1.82 -19.88 -8.40
CA ILE A 297 0.86 -19.85 -7.30
C ILE A 297 1.28 -18.73 -6.35
N LEU A 298 0.43 -17.72 -6.19
CA LEU A 298 0.64 -16.61 -5.27
C LEU A 298 -0.14 -16.86 -3.97
N LEU A 299 0.55 -16.79 -2.85
CA LEU A 299 -0.03 -17.05 -1.52
C LEU A 299 0.23 -15.88 -0.58
N ARG A 300 -0.69 -15.64 0.33
CA ARG A 300 -0.51 -14.63 1.38
C ARG A 300 0.57 -15.01 2.40
N GLY A 301 0.77 -16.31 2.64
CA GLY A 301 1.74 -16.84 3.60
C GLY A 301 2.32 -18.17 3.10
N ARG A 302 3.44 -18.60 3.69
CA ARG A 302 4.15 -19.82 3.27
C ARG A 302 3.75 -21.08 4.06
N GLY A 303 2.78 -20.97 4.98
CA GLY A 303 2.56 -21.98 6.01
C GLY A 303 2.18 -23.38 5.52
N ASP A 304 1.51 -23.48 4.37
CA ASP A 304 0.77 -24.71 4.03
C ASP A 304 1.13 -25.33 2.67
N PHE A 305 2.17 -24.81 2.00
CA PHE A 305 2.60 -25.32 0.69
C PHE A 305 4.07 -25.72 0.68
N ALA A 306 4.36 -26.87 0.07
CA ALA A 306 5.72 -27.26 -0.22
C ALA A 306 6.34 -26.30 -1.24
N VAL A 307 7.38 -25.58 -0.84
CA VAL A 307 8.16 -24.74 -1.76
C VAL A 307 9.16 -25.63 -2.46
N TYR A 308 9.07 -25.72 -3.78
CA TYR A 308 10.15 -26.33 -4.57
C TYR A 308 11.40 -25.46 -4.44
N GLU A 309 12.39 -25.93 -3.71
CA GLU A 309 13.72 -25.35 -3.73
C GLU A 309 14.42 -25.76 -5.03
N ALA A 310 14.45 -24.84 -5.97
CA ALA A 310 15.23 -25.07 -7.17
C ALA A 310 16.71 -25.31 -6.82
N PRO A 311 17.35 -26.30 -7.42
CA PRO A 311 18.74 -26.63 -7.13
C PRO A 311 19.62 -25.40 -7.43
N ARG A 312 20.39 -24.97 -6.42
CA ARG A 312 21.44 -23.97 -6.57
C ARG A 312 22.74 -24.73 -6.91
N PHE A 313 23.48 -24.26 -7.88
CA PHE A 313 24.78 -24.78 -8.19
C PHE A 313 25.78 -23.67 -8.42
N GLU A 314 27.00 -23.90 -8.02
CA GLU A 314 28.12 -23.02 -8.26
C GLU A 314 28.94 -23.57 -9.44
N GLN A 315 29.17 -22.71 -10.43
CA GLN A 315 30.01 -23.03 -11.57
C GLN A 315 31.01 -21.90 -11.82
N ASN A 316 32.30 -22.20 -11.74
CA ASN A 316 33.40 -21.24 -11.94
C ASN A 316 33.33 -20.01 -11.01
N GLY A 317 32.98 -20.19 -9.74
CA GLY A 317 32.82 -19.08 -8.77
C GLY A 317 31.55 -18.24 -8.96
N VAL A 318 30.63 -18.68 -9.82
CA VAL A 318 29.34 -18.00 -10.04
C VAL A 318 28.22 -18.85 -9.43
N LEU A 319 27.47 -18.25 -8.52
CA LEU A 319 26.27 -18.86 -7.93
C LEU A 319 25.11 -18.76 -8.92
N CYS A 320 24.63 -19.91 -9.39
CA CYS A 320 23.52 -20.00 -10.33
C CYS A 320 22.27 -20.56 -9.63
N GLY A 321 21.14 -19.96 -9.88
CA GLY A 321 19.84 -20.42 -9.40
C GLY A 321 18.73 -19.48 -9.83
N PRO A 322 17.48 -19.95 -9.91
CA PRO A 322 16.35 -19.08 -10.20
C PRO A 322 16.12 -18.09 -9.05
N TYR A 323 15.63 -16.89 -9.36
CA TYR A 323 15.26 -15.84 -8.40
C TYR A 323 16.41 -15.26 -7.56
N LEU A 324 17.60 -15.14 -8.12
CA LEU A 324 18.80 -14.64 -7.42
C LEU A 324 18.97 -13.12 -7.50
N ASP A 325 18.25 -12.41 -8.36
CA ASP A 325 18.44 -10.98 -8.63
C ASP A 325 18.42 -10.11 -7.37
N ASN A 326 17.41 -10.24 -6.50
CA ASN A 326 17.37 -9.50 -5.24
C ASN A 326 18.32 -10.00 -4.14
N ARG A 327 18.79 -11.27 -4.24
CA ARG A 327 19.71 -11.84 -3.24
C ARG A 327 21.17 -11.56 -3.58
N ILE A 328 21.49 -11.46 -4.86
CA ILE A 328 22.84 -11.12 -5.34
C ILE A 328 23.23 -9.71 -4.89
N GLY A 329 22.31 -8.74 -4.94
CA GLY A 329 22.55 -7.38 -4.44
C GLY A 329 22.97 -7.37 -2.97
N CYS A 330 22.29 -8.12 -2.11
CA CYS A 330 22.63 -8.23 -0.68
C CYS A 330 23.97 -8.92 -0.45
N VAL A 331 24.29 -9.98 -1.20
CA VAL A 331 25.58 -10.70 -1.10
C VAL A 331 26.73 -9.83 -1.60
N THR A 332 26.53 -9.08 -2.68
CA THR A 332 27.54 -8.16 -3.22
C THR A 332 27.85 -7.05 -2.23
N LEU A 333 26.83 -6.48 -1.58
CA LEU A 333 27.00 -5.49 -0.52
C LEU A 333 27.79 -6.04 0.69
N LEU A 334 27.45 -7.25 1.14
CA LEU A 334 28.19 -7.93 2.23
C LEU A 334 29.66 -8.18 1.87
N LEU A 335 29.93 -8.65 0.65
CA LEU A 335 31.30 -8.87 0.19
C LEU A 335 32.09 -7.58 0.01
N MET A 336 31.46 -6.49 -0.39
CA MET A 336 32.09 -5.15 -0.43
C MET A 336 32.38 -4.60 0.96
N MET A 337 31.54 -4.90 1.95
CA MET A 337 31.76 -4.50 3.35
C MET A 337 32.88 -5.31 4.04
N GLU A 338 33.17 -6.54 3.59
CA GLU A 338 34.32 -7.33 4.07
C GLU A 338 35.67 -6.85 3.48
N GLN A 339 35.64 -6.02 2.43
CA GLN A 339 36.86 -5.49 1.78
C GLN A 339 37.17 -4.05 2.20
N LEU A 340 36.30 -3.41 2.99
CA LEU A 340 36.49 -2.10 3.61
C LEU A 340 36.92 -2.24 5.07
#